data_9782aa95c3b4f31c924a3f8ce519198a
#
_entry.id   9782aa95c3b4f31c924a3f8ce519198a
#
_cell.length_a   1.000
_cell.length_b   1.000
_cell.length_c   1.000
_cell.angle_alpha   90.00
_cell.angle_beta   90.00
_cell.angle_gamma   90.00
#
_symmetry.space_group_name_H-M   'P 1'
#
loop_
_entity.id
_entity.type
_entity.pdbx_description
1 polymer ?
#
loop_
_entity_poly.entity_id
_entity_poly.type
_entity_poly.pdbx_seq_one_letter_code
_entity_poly.pdbx_strand_id
1 'polypeptide(L)'
;LGENENIDELNYLASLLEEMDSGEMKKFEAAVALGEYAGSVKDLINLTQNLDCYEFYSDVKTEEDLGQYLIDEAGALDVPKHIRDYFDYEAYGRDMFLNSTSDFTDSGYIENNQSSFIVHYDGDKVPEEYQIFSYPVEPRRSILEALKKYRETPPPERGGRKAAAHGER
;
A
#
# COMPACT_ATOMS: atom_id res chain seq x y z
N LEU A 1 8.81 -8.35 -2.76
CA LEU A 1 9.03 -7.79 -1.42
C LEU A 1 10.45 -8.16 -0.96
N GLY A 2 11.17 -7.22 -0.37
CA GLY A 2 12.57 -7.41 0.06
C GLY A 2 12.70 -8.09 1.43
N GLU A 3 13.91 -8.55 1.78
CA GLU A 3 14.19 -9.19 3.07
C GLU A 3 14.15 -8.22 4.28
N ASN A 4 14.05 -6.90 4.05
CA ASN A 4 14.10 -5.84 5.07
C ASN A 4 12.82 -5.00 5.13
N GLU A 5 11.67 -5.57 4.78
CA GLU A 5 10.40 -4.87 4.87
C GLU A 5 10.01 -4.58 6.32
N ASN A 6 9.39 -3.43 6.56
CA ASN A 6 8.92 -3.04 7.88
C ASN A 6 7.73 -3.93 8.28
N ILE A 7 7.87 -4.65 9.39
CA ILE A 7 6.84 -5.59 9.87
C ILE A 7 5.51 -4.88 10.22
N ASP A 8 5.57 -3.63 10.68
CA ASP A 8 4.37 -2.84 10.97
C ASP A 8 3.64 -2.44 9.69
N GLU A 9 4.38 -2.12 8.60
CA GLU A 9 3.78 -1.89 7.28
C GLU A 9 3.12 -3.15 6.72
N LEU A 10 3.76 -4.31 6.89
CA LEU A 10 3.16 -5.59 6.47
C LEU A 10 1.87 -5.90 7.26
N ASN A 11 1.86 -5.63 8.56
CA ASN A 11 0.67 -5.79 9.39
C ASN A 11 -0.44 -4.82 8.99
N TYR A 12 -0.09 -3.58 8.67
CA TYR A 12 -1.04 -2.59 8.16
C TYR A 12 -1.64 -3.01 6.82
N LEU A 13 -0.80 -3.43 5.86
CA LEU A 13 -1.27 -3.95 4.59
C LEU A 13 -2.19 -5.17 4.78
N ALA A 14 -1.79 -6.13 5.62
CA ALA A 14 -2.60 -7.32 5.91
C ALA A 14 -3.99 -6.95 6.44
N SER A 15 -4.07 -6.00 7.36
CA SER A 15 -5.35 -5.52 7.90
C SER A 15 -6.24 -4.87 6.83
N LEU A 16 -5.66 -4.07 5.92
CA LEU A 16 -6.41 -3.48 4.81
C LEU A 16 -6.93 -4.54 3.83
N LEU A 17 -6.14 -5.60 3.59
CA LEU A 17 -6.57 -6.71 2.73
C LEU A 17 -7.66 -7.58 3.38
N GLU A 18 -7.63 -7.76 4.70
CA GLU A 18 -8.66 -8.49 5.45
C GLU A 18 -10.03 -7.78 5.43
N GLU A 19 -10.05 -6.46 5.28
CA GLU A 19 -11.29 -5.66 5.18
C GLU A 19 -11.93 -5.71 3.80
N MET A 20 -11.21 -6.15 2.76
CA MET A 20 -11.70 -6.22 1.39
C MET A 20 -12.71 -7.35 1.21
N ASP A 21 -13.74 -7.07 0.42
CA ASP A 21 -14.60 -8.13 -0.09
C ASP A 21 -13.92 -8.93 -1.21
N SER A 22 -14.58 -10.00 -1.66
CA SER A 22 -14.00 -10.89 -2.69
C SER A 22 -13.87 -10.22 -4.07
N GLY A 23 -14.68 -9.21 -4.37
CA GLY A 23 -14.61 -8.43 -5.62
C GLY A 23 -13.46 -7.45 -5.58
N GLU A 24 -13.33 -6.72 -4.48
CA GLU A 24 -12.23 -5.79 -4.23
C GLU A 24 -10.88 -6.50 -4.21
N MET A 25 -10.80 -7.69 -3.59
CA MET A 25 -9.57 -8.49 -3.58
C MET A 25 -9.14 -8.89 -5.00
N LYS A 26 -10.06 -9.35 -5.85
CA LYS A 26 -9.76 -9.68 -7.25
C LYS A 26 -9.29 -8.45 -8.04
N LYS A 27 -9.93 -7.31 -7.81
CA LYS A 27 -9.55 -6.04 -8.44
C LYS A 27 -8.17 -5.59 -7.98
N PHE A 28 -7.87 -5.72 -6.68
CA PHE A 28 -6.55 -5.44 -6.12
C PHE A 28 -5.47 -6.35 -6.72
N GLU A 29 -5.71 -7.68 -6.77
CA GLU A 29 -4.78 -8.63 -7.39
C GLU A 29 -4.51 -8.30 -8.87
N ALA A 30 -5.55 -7.93 -9.62
CA ALA A 30 -5.41 -7.50 -11.00
C ALA A 30 -4.61 -6.19 -11.12
N ALA A 31 -4.84 -5.21 -10.24
CA ALA A 31 -4.08 -3.96 -10.23
C ALA A 31 -2.60 -4.17 -9.86
N VAL A 32 -2.31 -5.11 -8.96
CA VAL A 32 -0.93 -5.53 -8.67
C VAL A 32 -0.27 -6.18 -9.89
N ALA A 33 -1.02 -7.01 -10.65
CA ALA A 33 -0.53 -7.65 -11.87
C ALA A 33 -0.23 -6.63 -12.98
N LEU A 34 -1.05 -5.58 -13.10
CA LEU A 34 -0.80 -4.46 -14.01
C LEU A 34 0.53 -3.76 -13.72
N GLY A 35 1.00 -3.81 -12.46
CA GLY A 35 2.35 -3.39 -12.06
C GLY A 35 2.50 -1.91 -11.76
N GLU A 36 1.45 -1.11 -11.86
CA GLU A 36 1.45 0.27 -11.38
C GLU A 36 1.34 0.28 -9.85
N TYR A 37 2.10 1.13 -9.19
CA TYR A 37 2.07 1.28 -7.73
C TYR A 37 2.16 -0.05 -6.94
N ALA A 38 2.98 -0.99 -7.42
CA ALA A 38 3.19 -2.31 -6.81
C ALA A 38 4.65 -2.60 -6.44
N GLY A 39 5.53 -1.58 -6.44
CA GLY A 39 6.96 -1.72 -6.24
C GLY A 39 7.39 -1.89 -4.78
N SER A 40 6.57 -1.52 -3.81
CA SER A 40 6.88 -1.56 -2.37
C SER A 40 5.63 -1.85 -1.54
N VAL A 41 5.81 -2.21 -0.25
CA VAL A 41 4.68 -2.36 0.70
C VAL A 41 3.89 -1.05 0.82
N LYS A 42 4.58 0.08 0.86
CA LYS A 42 3.96 1.42 0.84
C LYS A 42 3.07 1.61 -0.39
N ASP A 43 3.54 1.23 -1.58
CA ASP A 43 2.75 1.35 -2.81
C ASP A 43 1.51 0.47 -2.74
N LEU A 44 1.64 -0.77 -2.24
CA LEU A 44 0.51 -1.68 -2.05
C LEU A 44 -0.51 -1.13 -1.05
N ILE A 45 -0.06 -0.53 0.07
CA ILE A 45 -0.95 0.14 1.04
C ILE A 45 -1.73 1.26 0.35
N ASN A 46 -1.07 2.10 -0.45
CA ASN A 46 -1.77 3.15 -1.18
C ASN A 46 -2.69 2.59 -2.27
N LEU A 47 -2.30 1.50 -2.93
CA LEU A 47 -3.11 0.85 -3.95
C LEU A 47 -4.43 0.33 -3.39
N THR A 48 -4.45 -0.24 -2.16
CA THR A 48 -5.70 -0.67 -1.50
C THR A 48 -6.71 0.46 -1.35
N GLN A 49 -6.25 1.70 -1.22
CA GLN A 49 -7.07 2.90 -0.98
C GLN A 49 -7.37 3.69 -2.26
N ASN A 50 -6.91 3.19 -3.43
CA ASN A 50 -7.08 3.83 -4.74
C ASN A 50 -7.61 2.83 -5.80
N LEU A 51 -8.38 1.83 -5.38
CA LEU A 51 -8.97 0.87 -6.33
C LEU A 51 -10.00 1.53 -7.26
N ASP A 52 -10.52 2.70 -6.91
CA ASP A 52 -11.38 3.53 -7.73
C ASP A 52 -10.65 4.15 -8.95
N CYS A 53 -9.31 4.16 -8.95
CA CYS A 53 -8.50 4.53 -10.11
C CYS A 53 -8.50 3.48 -11.22
N TYR A 54 -9.11 2.32 -10.99
CA TYR A 54 -9.14 1.20 -11.94
C TYR A 54 -10.56 0.76 -12.22
N GLU A 55 -10.79 0.35 -13.47
CA GLU A 55 -11.98 -0.41 -13.86
C GLU A 55 -11.61 -1.88 -13.98
N PHE A 56 -12.47 -2.78 -13.47
CA PHE A 56 -12.20 -4.21 -13.46
C PHE A 56 -13.43 -5.02 -13.94
N TYR A 57 -13.21 -5.91 -14.90
CA TYR A 57 -14.25 -6.70 -15.56
C TYR A 57 -13.89 -8.18 -15.48
N SER A 58 -14.49 -8.90 -14.54
CA SER A 58 -14.17 -10.31 -14.24
C SER A 58 -14.48 -11.26 -15.40
N ASP A 59 -15.46 -10.90 -16.24
CA ASP A 59 -15.95 -11.74 -17.34
C ASP A 59 -15.27 -11.45 -18.68
N VAL A 60 -14.41 -10.42 -18.74
CA VAL A 60 -13.65 -10.03 -19.92
C VAL A 60 -12.25 -10.65 -19.82
N LYS A 61 -11.94 -11.61 -20.69
CA LYS A 61 -10.69 -12.40 -20.66
C LYS A 61 -9.86 -12.28 -21.93
N THR A 62 -10.46 -11.85 -23.01
CA THR A 62 -9.87 -11.77 -24.34
C THR A 62 -10.15 -10.44 -25.00
N GLU A 63 -9.39 -10.13 -26.06
CA GLU A 63 -9.64 -8.94 -26.88
C GLU A 63 -11.07 -8.98 -27.49
N GLU A 64 -11.55 -10.17 -27.86
CA GLU A 64 -12.92 -10.32 -28.36
C GLU A 64 -13.98 -10.01 -27.30
N ASP A 65 -13.81 -10.54 -26.06
CA ASP A 65 -14.71 -10.25 -24.94
C ASP A 65 -14.72 -8.73 -24.64
N LEU A 66 -13.55 -8.08 -24.69
CA LEU A 66 -13.42 -6.64 -24.49
C LEU A 66 -14.20 -5.88 -25.57
N GLY A 67 -14.02 -6.26 -26.84
CA GLY A 67 -14.74 -5.65 -27.95
C GLY A 67 -16.26 -5.83 -27.82
N GLN A 68 -16.74 -7.02 -27.43
CA GLN A 68 -18.15 -7.29 -27.19
C GLN A 68 -18.70 -6.43 -26.04
N TYR A 69 -18.00 -6.41 -24.90
CA TYR A 69 -18.38 -5.58 -23.76
C TYR A 69 -18.50 -4.09 -24.14
N LEU A 70 -17.50 -3.55 -24.80
CA LEU A 70 -17.47 -2.14 -25.19
C LEU A 70 -18.60 -1.75 -26.16
N ILE A 71 -18.95 -2.64 -27.10
CA ILE A 71 -20.00 -2.39 -28.09
C ILE A 71 -21.40 -2.64 -27.52
N ASP A 72 -21.58 -3.81 -26.88
CA ASP A 72 -22.93 -4.30 -26.56
C ASP A 72 -23.41 -3.81 -25.18
N GLU A 73 -22.51 -3.60 -24.22
CA GLU A 73 -22.84 -3.19 -22.87
C GLU A 73 -22.47 -1.72 -22.59
N ALA A 74 -21.23 -1.31 -22.88
CA ALA A 74 -20.79 0.06 -22.64
C ALA A 74 -21.29 1.05 -23.72
N GLY A 75 -21.68 0.57 -24.90
CA GLY A 75 -22.19 1.42 -25.98
C GLY A 75 -21.15 2.38 -26.54
N ALA A 76 -19.87 2.01 -26.50
CA ALA A 76 -18.75 2.83 -26.95
C ALA A 76 -18.84 3.19 -28.45
N LEU A 77 -19.49 2.32 -29.23
CA LEU A 77 -19.79 2.55 -30.64
C LEU A 77 -21.18 2.04 -30.96
N ASP A 78 -21.97 2.84 -31.67
CA ASP A 78 -23.30 2.42 -32.14
C ASP A 78 -23.18 1.58 -33.40
N VAL A 79 -23.22 0.25 -33.23
CA VAL A 79 -23.18 -0.72 -34.31
C VAL A 79 -24.63 -1.19 -34.60
N PRO A 80 -25.18 -0.92 -35.81
CA PRO A 80 -26.52 -1.37 -36.20
C PRO A 80 -26.66 -2.90 -36.09
N LYS A 81 -27.79 -3.38 -35.55
CA LYS A 81 -28.01 -4.81 -35.26
C LYS A 81 -27.75 -5.74 -36.45
N HIS A 82 -28.08 -5.29 -37.66
CA HIS A 82 -27.92 -6.10 -38.88
C HIS A 82 -26.44 -6.20 -39.36
N ILE A 83 -25.52 -5.45 -38.74
CA ILE A 83 -24.09 -5.48 -39.06
C ILE A 83 -23.30 -6.20 -37.96
N ARG A 84 -23.87 -6.36 -36.76
CA ARG A 84 -23.16 -6.95 -35.60
C ARG A 84 -22.56 -8.33 -35.88
N ASP A 85 -23.26 -9.18 -36.63
CA ASP A 85 -22.76 -10.52 -37.01
C ASP A 85 -21.53 -10.48 -37.94
N TYR A 86 -21.21 -9.32 -38.52
CA TYR A 86 -20.06 -9.09 -39.40
C TYR A 86 -19.01 -8.16 -38.76
N PHE A 87 -19.27 -7.70 -37.55
CA PHE A 87 -18.37 -6.79 -36.85
C PHE A 87 -17.18 -7.58 -36.22
N ASP A 88 -15.98 -7.12 -36.46
CA ASP A 88 -14.75 -7.72 -35.91
C ASP A 88 -14.52 -7.19 -34.48
N TYR A 89 -15.13 -7.84 -33.48
CA TYR A 89 -15.02 -7.49 -32.09
C TYR A 89 -13.60 -7.65 -31.56
N GLU A 90 -12.86 -8.70 -32.01
CA GLU A 90 -11.48 -8.93 -31.61
C GLU A 90 -10.57 -7.80 -32.06
N ALA A 91 -10.66 -7.38 -33.32
CA ALA A 91 -9.85 -6.26 -33.82
C ALA A 91 -10.15 -4.95 -33.09
N TYR A 92 -11.45 -4.68 -32.80
CA TYR A 92 -11.85 -3.50 -32.06
C TYR A 92 -11.35 -3.53 -30.61
N GLY A 93 -11.52 -4.64 -29.90
CA GLY A 93 -11.03 -4.83 -28.53
C GLY A 93 -9.50 -4.71 -28.44
N ARG A 94 -8.78 -5.28 -29.41
CA ARG A 94 -7.33 -5.14 -29.52
C ARG A 94 -6.89 -3.69 -29.67
N ASP A 95 -7.55 -2.93 -30.54
CA ASP A 95 -7.22 -1.51 -30.73
C ASP A 95 -7.47 -0.71 -29.44
N MET A 96 -8.55 -1.00 -28.72
CA MET A 96 -8.85 -0.36 -27.44
C MET A 96 -7.82 -0.72 -26.37
N PHE A 97 -7.47 -2.02 -26.27
CA PHE A 97 -6.43 -2.51 -25.35
C PHE A 97 -5.08 -1.82 -25.59
N LEU A 98 -4.63 -1.72 -26.84
CA LEU A 98 -3.34 -1.10 -27.19
C LEU A 98 -3.28 0.41 -26.91
N ASN A 99 -4.44 1.06 -26.80
CA ASN A 99 -4.53 2.50 -26.54
C ASN A 99 -4.83 2.86 -25.08
N SER A 100 -4.93 1.86 -24.19
CA SER A 100 -5.18 2.03 -22.76
C SER A 100 -4.01 1.54 -21.91
N THR A 101 -3.97 1.95 -20.64
CA THR A 101 -3.10 1.35 -19.62
C THR A 101 -3.89 0.22 -18.96
N SER A 102 -3.75 -0.98 -19.47
CA SER A 102 -4.60 -2.11 -19.10
C SER A 102 -3.88 -3.44 -19.24
N ASP A 103 -4.44 -4.51 -18.66
CA ASP A 103 -3.93 -5.86 -18.82
C ASP A 103 -5.07 -6.90 -18.70
N PHE A 104 -4.86 -8.06 -19.34
CA PHE A 104 -5.67 -9.25 -19.15
C PHE A 104 -5.04 -10.14 -18.10
N THR A 105 -5.69 -10.27 -16.95
CA THR A 105 -5.22 -11.09 -15.84
C THR A 105 -6.03 -12.39 -15.75
N ASP A 106 -5.58 -13.35 -14.94
CA ASP A 106 -6.34 -14.59 -14.66
C ASP A 106 -7.74 -14.27 -14.09
N SER A 107 -7.86 -13.17 -13.33
CA SER A 107 -9.10 -12.74 -12.68
C SER A 107 -10.04 -11.95 -13.62
N GLY A 108 -9.53 -11.31 -14.68
CA GLY A 108 -10.31 -10.47 -15.59
C GLY A 108 -9.45 -9.43 -16.28
N TYR A 109 -10.12 -8.56 -17.03
CA TYR A 109 -9.51 -7.38 -17.63
C TYR A 109 -9.49 -6.22 -16.63
N ILE A 110 -8.37 -5.53 -16.52
CA ILE A 110 -8.22 -4.33 -15.71
C ILE A 110 -7.68 -3.17 -16.54
N GLU A 111 -8.19 -1.99 -16.27
CA GLU A 111 -7.78 -0.74 -16.94
C GLU A 111 -7.64 0.39 -15.92
N ASN A 112 -6.57 1.18 -16.04
CA ASN A 112 -6.44 2.44 -15.31
C ASN A 112 -7.36 3.49 -15.95
N ASN A 113 -8.32 4.02 -15.20
CA ASN A 113 -9.29 5.00 -15.67
C ASN A 113 -8.77 6.44 -15.65
N GLN A 114 -7.46 6.62 -15.42
CA GLN A 114 -6.74 7.91 -15.37
C GLN A 114 -7.23 8.87 -14.27
N SER A 115 -7.94 8.37 -13.26
CA SER A 115 -8.23 9.13 -12.06
C SER A 115 -6.96 9.43 -11.28
N SER A 116 -6.97 10.51 -10.49
CA SER A 116 -5.78 10.92 -9.73
C SER A 116 -5.51 9.95 -8.58
N PHE A 117 -4.39 9.24 -8.65
CA PHE A 117 -3.91 8.40 -7.55
C PHE A 117 -3.48 9.28 -6.37
N ILE A 118 -4.01 9.02 -5.18
CA ILE A 118 -3.78 9.79 -3.97
C ILE A 118 -2.87 9.01 -3.01
N VAL A 119 -1.75 9.61 -2.59
CA VAL A 119 -0.88 9.02 -1.57
C VAL A 119 -1.49 9.29 -0.19
N HIS A 120 -2.10 8.29 0.41
CA HIS A 120 -2.68 8.32 1.75
C HIS A 120 -1.65 7.97 2.83
N TYR A 121 -0.71 7.10 2.50
CA TYR A 121 0.37 6.68 3.36
C TYR A 121 1.72 7.05 2.73
N ASP A 122 2.51 7.87 3.43
CA ASP A 122 3.80 8.40 2.95
C ASP A 122 5.02 7.54 3.33
N GLY A 123 4.81 6.50 4.16
CA GLY A 123 5.87 5.61 4.64
C GLY A 123 6.54 6.07 5.93
N ASP A 124 6.15 7.22 6.50
CA ASP A 124 6.82 7.76 7.69
C ASP A 124 6.34 7.10 9.00
N LYS A 125 5.02 6.94 9.17
CA LYS A 125 4.46 6.41 10.40
C LYS A 125 3.24 5.53 10.14
N VAL A 126 3.37 4.24 10.44
CA VAL A 126 2.23 3.32 10.49
C VAL A 126 1.29 3.72 11.64
N PRO A 127 -0.05 3.73 11.44
CA PRO A 127 -1.01 4.02 12.50
C PRO A 127 -0.81 3.12 13.72
N GLU A 128 -1.00 3.67 14.93
CA GLU A 128 -0.65 3.00 16.20
C GLU A 128 -1.35 1.65 16.39
N GLU A 129 -2.56 1.51 15.86
CA GLU A 129 -3.38 0.31 15.90
C GLU A 129 -2.79 -0.87 15.11
N TYR A 130 -1.93 -0.61 14.11
CA TYR A 130 -1.27 -1.63 13.30
C TYR A 130 0.18 -1.91 13.70
N GLN A 131 0.70 -1.19 14.70
CA GLN A 131 2.04 -1.41 15.21
C GLN A 131 2.08 -2.65 16.11
N ILE A 132 2.91 -3.63 15.75
CA ILE A 132 3.08 -4.88 16.50
C ILE A 132 3.81 -4.62 17.81
N PHE A 133 4.75 -3.67 17.81
CA PHE A 133 5.50 -3.27 18.99
C PHE A 133 5.38 -1.76 19.20
N SER A 134 4.35 -1.33 19.92
CA SER A 134 4.32 0.02 20.45
C SER A 134 5.27 0.09 21.67
N TYR A 135 6.55 0.41 21.41
CA TYR A 135 7.38 0.87 22.52
C TYR A 135 6.81 2.22 22.98
N PRO A 136 6.53 2.40 24.30
CA PRO A 136 6.22 3.71 24.81
C PRO A 136 7.41 4.61 24.41
N VAL A 137 7.17 5.53 23.50
CA VAL A 137 8.18 6.55 23.17
C VAL A 137 8.26 7.43 24.42
N GLU A 138 9.20 7.09 25.34
CA GLU A 138 9.55 8.03 26.38
C GLU A 138 9.94 9.32 25.68
N PRO A 139 9.29 10.46 26.04
CA PRO A 139 9.62 11.73 25.42
C PRO A 139 11.13 11.90 25.62
N ARG A 140 11.87 12.05 24.51
CA ARG A 140 13.34 12.27 24.56
C ARG A 140 13.54 13.48 25.45
N ARG A 141 13.92 13.23 26.72
CA ARG A 141 14.27 14.29 27.66
C ARG A 141 15.37 15.10 26.98
N SER A 142 15.08 16.36 26.72
CA SER A 142 16.08 17.26 26.15
C SER A 142 17.35 17.14 26.98
N ILE A 143 18.50 16.94 26.32
CA ILE A 143 19.82 16.91 27.01
C ILE A 143 19.98 18.14 27.89
N LEU A 144 19.42 19.27 27.47
CA LEU A 144 19.34 20.52 28.24
C LEU A 144 18.55 20.39 29.54
N GLU A 145 17.42 19.65 29.54
CA GLU A 145 16.63 19.40 30.76
C GLU A 145 17.33 18.42 31.70
N ALA A 146 17.96 17.38 31.15
CA ALA A 146 18.78 16.46 31.94
C ALA A 146 19.96 17.17 32.57
N LEU A 147 20.66 18.08 31.87
CA LEU A 147 21.74 18.90 32.38
C LEU A 147 21.25 19.94 33.42
N LYS A 148 20.09 20.54 33.25
CA LYS A 148 19.47 21.42 34.25
C LYS A 148 19.19 20.67 35.55
N LYS A 149 18.59 19.47 35.46
CA LYS A 149 18.30 18.64 36.63
C LYS A 149 19.58 18.16 37.34
N TYR A 150 20.65 17.86 36.58
CA TYR A 150 21.95 17.49 37.14
C TYR A 150 22.61 18.65 37.85
N ARG A 151 22.36 19.88 37.43
CA ARG A 151 22.89 21.13 38.03
C ARG A 151 22.16 21.53 39.30
N GLU A 152 20.86 21.18 39.39
CA GLU A 152 20.01 21.46 40.54
C GLU A 152 20.09 20.40 41.65
N THR A 153 20.57 19.20 41.34
CA THR A 153 20.78 18.10 42.32
C THR A 153 22.24 17.71 42.36
N PRO A 154 23.08 18.38 43.20
CA PRO A 154 24.45 18.00 43.29
C PRO A 154 24.60 16.55 43.81
N PRO A 155 25.59 15.78 43.30
CA PRO A 155 25.78 14.40 43.71
C PRO A 155 26.02 14.31 45.22
N PRO A 156 25.50 13.26 45.90
CA PRO A 156 25.73 13.07 47.33
C PRO A 156 27.24 13.04 47.61
N GLU A 157 27.67 13.80 48.64
CA GLU A 157 29.06 13.83 49.08
C GLU A 157 29.57 12.42 49.32
N ARG A 158 30.65 12.08 48.64
CA ARG A 158 31.37 10.82 48.90
C ARG A 158 31.87 10.82 50.33
N GLY A 159 31.20 10.10 51.22
CA GLY A 159 31.63 9.89 52.59
C GLY A 159 33.10 9.46 52.61
N GLY A 160 33.90 10.25 53.35
CA GLY A 160 35.33 10.04 53.46
C GLY A 160 35.64 8.63 53.94
N ARG A 161 36.52 7.91 53.24
CA ARG A 161 37.16 6.69 53.72
C ARG A 161 37.98 7.03 54.96
N LYS A 162 37.53 6.57 56.10
CA LYS A 162 38.36 6.57 57.30
C LYS A 162 39.60 5.67 57.06
N ALA A 163 40.78 6.29 57.08
CA ALA A 163 42.07 5.57 57.06
C ALA A 163 42.10 4.63 58.25
N ALA A 164 42.29 3.33 58.02
CA ALA A 164 42.58 2.37 59.06
C ALA A 164 44.03 2.63 59.55
N ALA A 165 44.17 2.96 60.84
CA ALA A 165 45.42 3.08 61.46
C ALA A 165 46.11 1.69 61.57
N HIS A 166 47.33 1.58 61.03
CA HIS A 166 48.23 0.46 61.29
C HIS A 166 48.74 0.60 62.69
N GLY A 167 48.34 -0.29 63.58
CA GLY A 167 49.00 -0.46 64.89
C GLY A 167 50.05 -1.56 64.79
N GLU A 168 51.30 -1.15 65.04
CA GLU A 168 52.39 -2.08 65.29
C GLU A 168 52.14 -2.95 66.53
N ARG A 169 52.41 -4.24 66.40
CA ARG A 169 53.30 -5.05 67.28
C ARG A 169 53.44 -6.45 66.70
#